data_5ce0f1a5544074cd5a1fedf6bf83585e
#
_entry.id   5ce0f1a5544074cd5a1fedf6bf83585e
#
_cell.length_a   1.000
_cell.length_b   1.000
_cell.length_c   1.000
_cell.angle_alpha   90.00
_cell.angle_beta   90.00
_cell.angle_gamma   90.00
#
_symmetry.space_group_name_H-M   'P 1'
#
loop_
_entity.id
_entity.type
_entity.pdbx_description
1 polymer ?
#
loop_
_entity_poly.entity_id
_entity_poly.type
_entity_poly.pdbx_seq_one_letter_code
_entity_poly.pdbx_strand_id
1 'polypeptide(L)'
;MPEAPDRNLALELVRVTEAAALAAARWVGFGDKIAADQAAVDAMRHMLATVEMDGVVVIGEGEKDEAPMLFNGERIGAGTGVEVDVAVDPLEGTELCARGQPNALAVVAASEQGTMFDPGPCVYMEKLACGPEVDDELDLNAPIEETLEAVARAKRVRPRDLMVVILDRPRHDEMVKRIRAVGTRIRFIPHGDVSGALMAASPDTGIDLLWGIGGTPEGVLSAAAFKCLGGQFQGKLWPRDDAERKAAIDAGYDLDRVLLLDDLVRGDNTFFAATGVTDGDLLRGVRYQHGGARTHSLVMRSKSGTVRTLQATHSMEKLGELAGTRYD
;
A
#
# COMPACT_ATOMS: atom_id res chain seq x y z
N MET A 1 -37.43 8.81 5.23
CA MET A 1 -36.49 9.28 6.26
C MET A 1 -35.14 9.39 5.56
N PRO A 2 -34.29 10.38 5.83
CA PRO A 2 -32.94 10.35 5.30
C PRO A 2 -32.27 9.06 5.79
N GLU A 3 -31.62 8.37 4.87
CA GLU A 3 -30.82 7.17 5.16
C GLU A 3 -29.75 7.52 6.21
N ALA A 4 -29.53 6.65 7.20
CA ALA A 4 -28.50 6.88 8.19
C ALA A 4 -27.14 7.01 7.50
N PRO A 5 -26.25 7.92 7.94
CA PRO A 5 -24.92 8.03 7.36
C PRO A 5 -24.19 6.69 7.47
N ASP A 6 -23.48 6.30 6.40
CA ASP A 6 -22.65 5.11 6.42
C ASP A 6 -21.63 5.18 7.57
N ARG A 7 -21.32 4.03 8.14
CA ARG A 7 -20.24 3.93 9.12
C ARG A 7 -18.92 4.33 8.49
N ASN A 8 -18.14 5.13 9.21
CA ASN A 8 -16.82 5.57 8.78
C ASN A 8 -15.74 4.83 9.57
N LEU A 9 -15.11 3.84 8.94
CA LEU A 9 -14.04 3.03 9.55
C LEU A 9 -12.68 3.75 9.62
N ALA A 10 -12.54 4.96 9.06
CA ALA A 10 -11.25 5.61 8.88
C ALA A 10 -10.39 5.67 10.15
N LEU A 11 -10.95 6.13 11.28
CA LEU A 11 -10.19 6.23 12.54
C LEU A 11 -9.94 4.87 13.19
N GLU A 12 -10.81 3.89 12.99
CA GLU A 12 -10.57 2.53 13.45
C GLU A 12 -9.38 1.91 12.73
N LEU A 13 -9.29 2.11 11.41
CA LEU A 13 -8.17 1.61 10.62
C LEU A 13 -6.85 2.33 10.92
N VAL A 14 -6.89 3.62 11.30
CA VAL A 14 -5.69 4.33 11.81
C VAL A 14 -5.16 3.66 13.08
N ARG A 15 -6.03 3.33 14.03
CA ARG A 15 -5.61 2.61 15.26
C ARG A 15 -4.91 1.30 14.95
N VAL A 16 -5.37 0.60 13.91
CA VAL A 16 -4.78 -0.67 13.44
C VAL A 16 -3.35 -0.44 12.94
N THR A 17 -3.16 0.53 12.04
CA THR A 17 -1.82 0.84 11.50
C THR A 17 -0.89 1.47 12.54
N GLU A 18 -1.42 2.26 13.48
CA GLU A 18 -0.65 2.79 14.61
C GLU A 18 -0.12 1.68 15.52
N ALA A 19 -0.95 0.66 15.82
CA ALA A 19 -0.52 -0.45 16.65
C ALA A 19 0.62 -1.25 15.99
N ALA A 20 0.49 -1.57 14.70
CA ALA A 20 1.53 -2.24 13.93
C ALA A 20 2.81 -1.40 13.86
N ALA A 21 2.70 -0.11 13.54
CA ALA A 21 3.85 0.80 13.46
C ALA A 21 4.57 0.95 14.81
N LEU A 22 3.84 1.06 15.92
CA LEU A 22 4.41 1.12 17.27
C LEU A 22 5.17 -0.17 17.60
N ALA A 23 4.64 -1.34 17.25
CA ALA A 23 5.31 -2.61 17.51
C ALA A 23 6.56 -2.79 16.64
N ALA A 24 6.43 -2.57 15.32
CA ALA A 24 7.55 -2.69 14.37
C ALA A 24 8.68 -1.72 14.66
N ALA A 25 8.36 -0.50 15.08
CA ALA A 25 9.36 0.55 15.31
C ALA A 25 10.34 0.22 16.46
N ARG A 26 10.01 -0.72 17.35
CA ARG A 26 10.94 -1.24 18.36
C ARG A 26 12.11 -2.01 17.73
N TRP A 27 11.93 -2.49 16.52
CA TRP A 27 12.91 -3.29 15.78
C TRP A 27 13.71 -2.51 14.74
N VAL A 28 13.45 -1.21 14.60
CA VAL A 28 14.16 -0.36 13.64
C VAL A 28 15.66 -0.38 13.88
N GLY A 29 16.43 -0.82 12.87
CA GLY A 29 17.89 -0.83 12.90
C GLY A 29 18.52 -2.01 13.65
N PHE A 30 17.72 -2.99 14.10
CA PHE A 30 18.24 -4.18 14.79
C PHE A 30 18.72 -5.29 13.85
N GLY A 31 18.43 -5.20 12.54
CA GLY A 31 18.82 -6.20 11.55
C GLY A 31 17.94 -7.46 11.54
N ASP A 32 16.94 -7.54 12.42
CA ASP A 32 16.03 -8.69 12.51
C ASP A 32 14.70 -8.36 11.86
N LYS A 33 14.60 -8.64 10.55
CA LYS A 33 13.39 -8.37 9.76
C LYS A 33 12.22 -9.30 10.15
N ILE A 34 12.51 -10.53 10.57
CA ILE A 34 11.47 -11.51 10.93
C ILE A 34 10.80 -11.08 12.23
N ALA A 35 11.58 -10.69 13.23
CA ALA A 35 11.03 -10.21 14.49
C ALA A 35 10.27 -8.88 14.33
N ALA A 36 10.75 -7.98 13.46
CA ALA A 36 10.06 -6.74 13.16
C ALA A 36 8.69 -6.98 12.50
N ASP A 37 8.65 -7.88 11.54
CA ASP A 37 7.45 -8.29 10.81
C ASP A 37 6.43 -8.96 11.73
N GLN A 38 6.87 -9.97 12.48
CA GLN A 38 6.02 -10.68 13.43
C GLN A 38 5.39 -9.72 14.47
N ALA A 39 6.17 -8.77 14.98
CA ALA A 39 5.66 -7.80 15.93
C ALA A 39 4.55 -6.92 15.31
N ALA A 40 4.71 -6.51 14.05
CA ALA A 40 3.72 -5.74 13.32
C ALA A 40 2.44 -6.56 13.08
N VAL A 41 2.58 -7.81 12.61
CA VAL A 41 1.47 -8.75 12.34
C VAL A 41 0.65 -8.99 13.61
N ASP A 42 1.30 -9.32 14.72
CA ASP A 42 0.64 -9.59 16.00
C ASP A 42 -0.17 -8.38 16.49
N ALA A 43 0.42 -7.19 16.43
CA ALA A 43 -0.21 -5.96 16.87
C ALA A 43 -1.38 -5.55 15.95
N MET A 44 -1.19 -5.66 14.63
CA MET A 44 -2.23 -5.37 13.64
C MET A 44 -3.43 -6.29 13.82
N ARG A 45 -3.20 -7.60 13.89
CA ARG A 45 -4.25 -8.60 14.06
C ARG A 45 -5.03 -8.40 15.34
N HIS A 46 -4.33 -8.16 16.45
CA HIS A 46 -4.98 -7.89 17.74
C HIS A 46 -5.92 -6.69 17.66
N MET A 47 -5.46 -5.61 17.04
CA MET A 47 -6.26 -4.39 16.91
C MET A 47 -7.42 -4.56 15.91
N LEU A 48 -7.20 -5.25 14.79
CA LEU A 48 -8.26 -5.56 13.81
C LEU A 48 -9.43 -6.31 14.48
N ALA A 49 -9.16 -7.24 15.39
CA ALA A 49 -10.21 -7.98 16.11
C ALA A 49 -11.17 -7.09 16.92
N THR A 50 -10.79 -5.84 17.21
CA THR A 50 -11.62 -4.88 17.95
C THR A 50 -12.47 -3.98 17.05
N VAL A 51 -12.23 -4.00 15.73
CA VAL A 51 -12.96 -3.15 14.77
C VAL A 51 -14.32 -3.76 14.46
N GLU A 52 -15.39 -2.96 14.60
CA GLU A 52 -16.75 -3.40 14.26
C GLU A 52 -16.93 -3.51 12.74
N MET A 53 -16.40 -4.58 12.17
CA MET A 53 -16.57 -5.01 10.78
C MET A 53 -16.62 -6.53 10.72
N ASP A 54 -17.19 -7.08 9.65
CA ASP A 54 -17.06 -8.47 9.25
C ASP A 54 -16.15 -8.52 8.01
N GLY A 55 -14.86 -8.64 8.26
CA GLY A 55 -13.81 -8.52 7.24
C GLY A 55 -13.30 -9.88 6.78
N VAL A 56 -12.90 -9.93 5.49
CA VAL A 56 -12.15 -11.05 4.92
C VAL A 56 -10.84 -10.50 4.35
N VAL A 57 -9.73 -11.09 4.74
CA VAL A 57 -8.42 -10.74 4.18
C VAL A 57 -8.34 -11.26 2.75
N VAL A 58 -8.24 -10.37 1.77
CA VAL A 58 -8.01 -10.70 0.35
C VAL A 58 -6.52 -10.62 0.03
N ILE A 59 -5.85 -9.62 0.60
CA ILE A 59 -4.42 -9.42 0.51
C ILE A 59 -3.84 -9.42 1.92
N GLY A 60 -2.96 -10.37 2.22
CA GLY A 60 -2.36 -10.55 3.54
C GLY A 60 -0.96 -11.14 3.46
N GLU A 61 -0.54 -11.82 4.53
CA GLU A 61 0.82 -12.37 4.72
C GLU A 61 1.09 -13.67 3.93
N GLY A 62 0.20 -14.06 3.03
CA GLY A 62 0.33 -15.27 2.20
C GLY A 62 -0.75 -16.32 2.46
N GLU A 63 -0.44 -17.55 2.10
CA GLU A 63 -1.37 -18.68 2.22
C GLU A 63 -1.47 -19.18 3.67
N LYS A 64 -2.63 -19.78 4.02
CA LYS A 64 -2.95 -20.27 5.37
C LYS A 64 -1.88 -21.20 5.96
N ASP A 65 -1.27 -22.05 5.13
CA ASP A 65 -0.27 -23.02 5.60
C ASP A 65 1.14 -22.42 5.75
N GLU A 66 1.37 -21.22 5.18
CA GLU A 66 2.63 -20.49 5.22
C GLU A 66 2.60 -19.33 6.23
N ALA A 67 1.44 -18.69 6.40
CA ALA A 67 1.23 -17.59 7.33
C ALA A 67 0.25 -18.00 8.45
N PRO A 68 0.66 -17.97 9.72
CA PRO A 68 -0.21 -18.36 10.84
C PRO A 68 -1.32 -17.33 11.13
N MET A 69 -1.18 -16.08 10.63
CA MET A 69 -2.09 -14.97 10.87
C MET A 69 -2.15 -14.03 9.68
N LEU A 70 -3.28 -13.35 9.51
CA LEU A 70 -3.56 -12.42 8.41
C LEU A 70 -3.34 -13.06 7.03
N PHE A 71 -3.66 -14.36 6.90
CA PHE A 71 -3.57 -15.08 5.64
C PHE A 71 -4.78 -14.79 4.74
N ASN A 72 -4.62 -14.98 3.44
CA ASN A 72 -5.68 -14.79 2.47
C ASN A 72 -6.88 -15.72 2.79
N GLY A 73 -8.07 -15.11 2.93
CA GLY A 73 -9.31 -15.78 3.36
C GLY A 73 -9.55 -15.79 4.87
N GLU A 74 -8.63 -15.29 5.72
CA GLU A 74 -8.88 -15.16 7.16
C GLU A 74 -10.01 -14.16 7.42
N ARG A 75 -10.95 -14.53 8.32
CA ARG A 75 -11.97 -13.61 8.80
C ARG A 75 -11.42 -12.79 9.95
N ILE A 76 -11.61 -11.49 9.88
CA ILE A 76 -11.11 -10.50 10.84
C ILE A 76 -12.20 -9.48 11.19
N GLY A 77 -11.95 -8.70 12.23
CA GLY A 77 -12.94 -7.79 12.79
C GLY A 77 -13.72 -8.44 13.93
N ALA A 78 -14.68 -7.70 14.48
CA ALA A 78 -15.55 -8.18 15.56
C ALA A 78 -16.65 -9.16 15.08
N GLY A 79 -16.72 -9.46 13.78
CA GLY A 79 -17.73 -10.31 13.16
C GLY A 79 -19.13 -9.64 13.13
N THR A 80 -19.19 -8.34 13.26
CA THR A 80 -20.40 -7.52 13.24
C THR A 80 -20.15 -6.22 12.49
N GLY A 81 -21.19 -5.63 11.92
CA GLY A 81 -21.08 -4.35 11.22
C GLY A 81 -21.04 -4.52 9.70
N VAL A 82 -20.22 -3.73 9.02
CA VAL A 82 -20.13 -3.78 7.55
C VAL A 82 -19.28 -4.95 7.08
N GLU A 83 -19.73 -5.61 6.01
CA GLU A 83 -18.97 -6.67 5.34
C GLU A 83 -17.94 -6.03 4.39
N VAL A 84 -16.66 -6.39 4.55
CA VAL A 84 -15.56 -5.78 3.79
C VAL A 84 -14.49 -6.78 3.37
N ASP A 85 -13.92 -6.54 2.20
CA ASP A 85 -12.61 -7.07 1.82
C ASP A 85 -11.53 -6.21 2.50
N VAL A 86 -10.49 -6.86 2.99
CA VAL A 86 -9.37 -6.18 3.64
C VAL A 86 -8.05 -6.58 2.97
N ALA A 87 -7.24 -5.58 2.69
CA ALA A 87 -5.86 -5.74 2.25
C ALA A 87 -4.94 -5.16 3.32
N VAL A 88 -3.92 -5.91 3.72
CA VAL A 88 -2.96 -5.50 4.75
C VAL A 88 -1.53 -5.75 4.29
N ASP A 89 -0.65 -4.87 4.75
CA ASP A 89 0.79 -5.11 4.86
C ASP A 89 1.21 -4.49 6.20
N PRO A 90 1.36 -5.32 7.25
CA PRO A 90 1.69 -4.84 8.60
C PRO A 90 3.02 -4.11 8.68
N LEU A 91 3.97 -4.47 7.81
CA LEU A 91 5.29 -3.83 7.72
C LEU A 91 5.79 -3.76 6.27
N GLU A 92 5.17 -2.90 5.47
CA GLU A 92 5.63 -2.57 4.13
C GLU A 92 7.06 -2.04 4.20
N GLY A 93 7.98 -2.77 3.57
CA GLY A 93 9.40 -2.48 3.67
C GLY A 93 10.09 -3.07 4.92
N THR A 94 9.87 -4.35 5.23
CA THR A 94 10.54 -5.08 6.34
C THR A 94 12.06 -4.92 6.36
N GLU A 95 12.70 -4.96 5.20
CA GLU A 95 14.15 -4.72 5.08
C GLU A 95 14.54 -3.27 5.43
N LEU A 96 13.69 -2.28 5.07
CA LEU A 96 13.92 -0.87 5.44
C LEU A 96 13.87 -0.69 6.95
N CYS A 97 12.88 -1.28 7.62
CA CYS A 97 12.77 -1.28 9.07
C CYS A 97 14.00 -1.91 9.72
N ALA A 98 14.35 -3.14 9.33
CA ALA A 98 15.47 -3.88 9.90
C ALA A 98 16.81 -3.11 9.78
N ARG A 99 16.99 -2.36 8.69
CA ARG A 99 18.20 -1.56 8.44
C ARG A 99 18.12 -0.12 8.94
N GLY A 100 17.01 0.30 9.52
CA GLY A 100 16.80 1.70 9.93
C GLY A 100 16.77 2.68 8.76
N GLN A 101 16.36 2.19 7.58
CA GLN A 101 16.21 3.00 6.38
C GLN A 101 14.83 3.68 6.32
N PRO A 102 14.69 4.78 5.56
CA PRO A 102 13.44 5.52 5.48
C PRO A 102 12.35 4.79 4.67
N ASN A 103 11.10 5.24 4.85
CA ASN A 103 9.90 4.86 4.10
C ASN A 103 9.28 3.50 4.44
N ALA A 104 9.60 2.86 5.59
CA ALA A 104 8.81 1.73 6.08
C ALA A 104 7.47 2.22 6.65
N LEU A 105 6.37 1.54 6.28
CA LEU A 105 5.00 1.87 6.63
C LEU A 105 4.28 0.64 7.21
N ALA A 106 3.24 0.87 8.01
CA ALA A 106 2.18 -0.11 8.27
C ALA A 106 0.94 0.33 7.48
N VAL A 107 0.34 -0.55 6.67
CA VAL A 107 -0.77 -0.17 5.80
C VAL A 107 -1.94 -1.14 5.89
N VAL A 108 -3.16 -0.59 5.75
CA VAL A 108 -4.41 -1.34 5.65
C VAL A 108 -5.36 -0.63 4.69
N ALA A 109 -6.05 -1.41 3.86
CA ALA A 109 -7.18 -0.94 3.07
C ALA A 109 -8.41 -1.82 3.34
N ALA A 110 -9.59 -1.21 3.24
CA ALA A 110 -10.86 -1.91 3.32
C ALA A 110 -11.81 -1.38 2.23
N SER A 111 -12.55 -2.26 1.59
CA SER A 111 -13.57 -1.93 0.58
C SER A 111 -14.77 -2.85 0.76
N GLU A 112 -15.90 -2.58 0.08
CA GLU A 112 -17.05 -3.47 0.13
C GLU A 112 -16.65 -4.91 -0.21
N GLN A 113 -17.28 -5.89 0.43
CA GLN A 113 -16.96 -7.31 0.24
C GLN A 113 -17.09 -7.75 -1.22
N GLY A 114 -16.12 -8.53 -1.70
CA GLY A 114 -16.06 -9.05 -3.07
C GLY A 114 -15.64 -8.01 -4.12
N THR A 115 -15.06 -6.88 -3.72
CA THR A 115 -14.64 -5.80 -4.63
C THR A 115 -13.14 -5.69 -4.85
N MET A 116 -12.32 -6.26 -3.99
CA MET A 116 -10.87 -6.28 -4.19
C MET A 116 -10.44 -7.41 -5.12
N PHE A 117 -9.45 -7.14 -5.95
CA PHE A 117 -8.86 -8.11 -6.86
C PHE A 117 -8.04 -9.15 -6.10
N ASP A 118 -8.34 -10.42 -6.36
CA ASP A 118 -7.52 -11.53 -5.88
C ASP A 118 -6.40 -11.79 -6.92
N PRO A 119 -5.11 -11.68 -6.55
CA PRO A 119 -3.99 -11.91 -7.46
C PRO A 119 -3.81 -13.36 -7.89
N GLY A 120 -4.45 -14.31 -7.21
CA GLY A 120 -4.25 -15.72 -7.43
C GLY A 120 -2.76 -16.11 -7.38
N PRO A 121 -2.25 -16.91 -8.32
CA PRO A 121 -0.86 -17.37 -8.28
C PRO A 121 0.17 -16.32 -8.72
N CYS A 122 -0.25 -15.15 -9.25
CA CYS A 122 0.68 -14.14 -9.76
C CYS A 122 1.24 -13.26 -8.63
N VAL A 123 2.46 -13.55 -8.20
CA VAL A 123 3.15 -12.79 -7.14
C VAL A 123 3.51 -11.38 -7.57
N TYR A 124 3.82 -11.15 -8.87
CA TYR A 124 4.24 -9.84 -9.39
C TYR A 124 3.27 -9.25 -10.41
N MET A 125 3.33 -7.94 -10.48
CA MET A 125 2.57 -7.09 -11.39
C MET A 125 3.47 -5.97 -11.92
N GLU A 126 3.43 -5.69 -13.22
CA GLU A 126 3.92 -4.42 -13.74
C GLU A 126 2.90 -3.34 -13.41
N LYS A 127 3.37 -2.20 -12.91
CA LYS A 127 2.56 -1.10 -12.38
C LYS A 127 2.97 0.20 -13.01
N LEU A 128 1.98 1.02 -13.33
CA LEU A 128 2.14 2.40 -13.74
C LEU A 128 1.13 3.25 -12.98
N ALA A 129 1.59 4.26 -12.26
CA ALA A 129 0.73 5.10 -11.45
C ALA A 129 1.17 6.55 -11.43
N CYS A 130 0.21 7.48 -11.39
CA CYS A 130 0.46 8.92 -11.29
C CYS A 130 -0.70 9.64 -10.59
N GLY A 131 -0.46 10.87 -10.18
CA GLY A 131 -1.44 11.73 -9.52
C GLY A 131 -2.63 12.13 -10.39
N PRO A 132 -3.66 12.75 -9.79
CA PRO A 132 -4.92 13.07 -10.45
C PRO A 132 -4.84 14.15 -11.53
N GLU A 133 -3.71 14.83 -11.66
CA GLU A 133 -3.48 15.82 -12.71
C GLU A 133 -3.24 15.23 -14.10
N VAL A 134 -3.09 13.92 -14.20
CA VAL A 134 -2.91 13.16 -15.45
C VAL A 134 -4.20 12.41 -15.73
N ASP A 135 -5.08 13.00 -16.53
CA ASP A 135 -6.33 12.40 -16.97
C ASP A 135 -6.11 11.53 -18.22
N ASP A 136 -6.63 10.29 -18.22
CA ASP A 136 -6.79 9.35 -19.36
C ASP A 136 -5.58 9.14 -20.33
N GLU A 137 -4.40 9.64 -19.97
CA GLU A 137 -3.22 9.57 -20.84
C GLU A 137 -2.25 8.43 -20.47
N LEU A 138 -2.53 7.66 -19.43
CA LEU A 138 -1.72 6.49 -19.10
C LEU A 138 -2.11 5.29 -19.97
N ASP A 139 -1.11 4.64 -20.56
CA ASP A 139 -1.26 3.35 -21.21
C ASP A 139 -0.01 2.51 -20.92
N LEU A 140 -0.16 1.48 -20.10
CA LEU A 140 0.91 0.56 -19.73
C LEU A 140 1.44 -0.25 -20.93
N ASN A 141 0.63 -0.41 -22.00
CA ASN A 141 1.03 -1.09 -23.23
C ASN A 141 1.71 -0.15 -24.24
N ALA A 142 1.63 1.17 -24.06
CA ALA A 142 2.29 2.12 -24.94
C ALA A 142 3.82 2.11 -24.76
N PRO A 143 4.59 2.56 -25.76
CA PRO A 143 6.02 2.80 -25.59
C PRO A 143 6.27 3.75 -24.41
N ILE A 144 7.32 3.44 -23.63
CA ILE A 144 7.72 4.25 -22.45
C ILE A 144 7.85 5.72 -22.80
N GLU A 145 8.44 6.00 -23.96
CA GLU A 145 8.70 7.34 -24.47
C GLU A 145 7.39 8.14 -24.66
N GLU A 146 6.38 7.50 -25.24
CA GLU A 146 5.07 8.11 -25.50
C GLU A 146 4.33 8.41 -24.18
N THR A 147 4.34 7.48 -23.24
CA THR A 147 3.72 7.65 -21.91
C THR A 147 4.38 8.79 -21.15
N LEU A 148 5.72 8.86 -21.14
CA LEU A 148 6.44 9.95 -20.46
C LEU A 148 6.17 11.32 -21.10
N GLU A 149 6.06 11.39 -22.42
CA GLU A 149 5.67 12.60 -23.11
C GLU A 149 4.23 13.00 -22.81
N ALA A 150 3.30 12.05 -22.75
CA ALA A 150 1.91 12.27 -22.38
C ALA A 150 1.79 12.84 -20.96
N VAL A 151 2.42 12.23 -19.99
CA VAL A 151 2.46 12.70 -18.59
C VAL A 151 3.08 14.10 -18.51
N ALA A 152 4.19 14.34 -19.22
CA ALA A 152 4.82 15.66 -19.24
C ALA A 152 3.89 16.75 -19.80
N ARG A 153 3.14 16.43 -20.87
CA ARG A 153 2.13 17.35 -21.44
C ARG A 153 1.00 17.64 -20.44
N ALA A 154 0.45 16.60 -19.81
CA ALA A 154 -0.62 16.74 -18.82
C ALA A 154 -0.17 17.62 -17.63
N LYS A 155 1.02 17.39 -17.12
CA LYS A 155 1.62 18.18 -16.03
C LYS A 155 2.18 19.54 -16.49
N ARG A 156 2.18 19.83 -17.80
CA ARG A 156 2.73 21.07 -18.41
C ARG A 156 4.20 21.31 -18.09
N VAL A 157 4.98 20.23 -18.07
CA VAL A 157 6.42 20.24 -17.86
C VAL A 157 7.13 19.56 -19.04
N ARG A 158 8.45 19.52 -19.04
CA ARG A 158 9.21 18.74 -20.03
C ARG A 158 9.48 17.34 -19.47
N PRO A 159 9.67 16.30 -20.28
CA PRO A 159 10.03 14.97 -19.81
C PRO A 159 11.25 14.96 -18.86
N ARG A 160 12.23 15.83 -19.08
CA ARG A 160 13.41 15.99 -18.21
C ARG A 160 13.11 16.54 -16.81
N ASP A 161 11.96 17.15 -16.62
CA ASP A 161 11.54 17.71 -15.35
C ASP A 161 10.74 16.68 -14.51
N LEU A 162 10.28 15.59 -15.16
CA LEU A 162 9.62 14.46 -14.47
C LEU A 162 10.61 13.64 -13.62
N MET A 163 10.06 13.04 -12.56
CA MET A 163 10.75 12.06 -11.70
C MET A 163 9.94 10.77 -11.61
N VAL A 164 10.49 9.69 -12.11
CA VAL A 164 9.94 8.32 -11.99
C VAL A 164 10.54 7.65 -10.77
N VAL A 165 9.72 7.11 -9.87
CA VAL A 165 10.17 6.20 -8.82
C VAL A 165 10.07 4.76 -9.31
N ILE A 166 11.12 3.96 -9.08
CA ILE A 166 11.22 2.58 -9.52
C ILE A 166 12.00 1.74 -8.51
N LEU A 167 11.59 0.49 -8.32
CA LEU A 167 12.33 -0.47 -7.51
C LEU A 167 13.70 -0.76 -8.14
N ASP A 168 14.75 -0.70 -7.34
CA ASP A 168 16.11 -1.05 -7.78
C ASP A 168 16.24 -2.57 -7.92
N ARG A 169 15.96 -3.06 -9.11
CA ARG A 169 15.96 -4.49 -9.46
C ARG A 169 16.51 -4.69 -10.87
N PRO A 170 17.34 -5.74 -11.12
CA PRO A 170 17.89 -6.02 -12.46
C PRO A 170 16.83 -6.17 -13.56
N ARG A 171 15.63 -6.64 -13.22
CA ARG A 171 14.51 -6.75 -14.18
C ARG A 171 14.06 -5.40 -14.78
N HIS A 172 14.48 -4.28 -14.20
CA HIS A 172 14.15 -2.94 -14.68
C HIS A 172 15.27 -2.30 -15.53
N ASP A 173 16.43 -2.96 -15.73
CA ASP A 173 17.58 -2.34 -16.38
C ASP A 173 17.26 -1.77 -17.78
N GLU A 174 16.44 -2.48 -18.56
CA GLU A 174 16.06 -2.01 -19.88
C GLU A 174 15.07 -0.84 -19.82
N MET A 175 14.09 -0.91 -18.94
CA MET A 175 13.15 0.18 -18.67
C MET A 175 13.90 1.45 -18.21
N VAL A 176 14.87 1.29 -17.31
CA VAL A 176 15.72 2.39 -16.82
C VAL A 176 16.49 3.06 -17.94
N LYS A 177 17.07 2.27 -18.88
CA LYS A 177 17.78 2.83 -20.04
C LYS A 177 16.84 3.66 -20.92
N ARG A 178 15.63 3.15 -21.19
CA ARG A 178 14.63 3.84 -22.02
C ARG A 178 14.14 5.12 -21.37
N ILE A 179 13.81 5.10 -20.07
CA ILE A 179 13.40 6.29 -19.31
C ILE A 179 14.50 7.37 -19.36
N ARG A 180 15.75 6.98 -19.16
CA ARG A 180 16.90 7.90 -19.24
C ARG A 180 17.16 8.43 -20.66
N ALA A 181 16.87 7.65 -21.69
CA ALA A 181 17.04 8.06 -23.08
C ALA A 181 16.06 9.19 -23.45
N VAL A 182 14.86 9.22 -22.87
CA VAL A 182 13.90 10.35 -22.95
C VAL A 182 14.42 11.59 -22.21
N GLY A 183 15.38 11.41 -21.31
CA GLY A 183 15.92 12.45 -20.44
C GLY A 183 15.20 12.58 -19.09
N THR A 184 14.26 11.70 -18.79
CA THR A 184 13.50 11.69 -17.53
C THR A 184 14.35 11.20 -16.38
N ARG A 185 14.17 11.81 -15.21
CA ARG A 185 14.91 11.48 -13.99
C ARG A 185 14.29 10.26 -13.29
N ILE A 186 15.15 9.50 -12.60
CA ILE A 186 14.75 8.30 -11.86
C ILE A 186 15.18 8.42 -10.41
N ARG A 187 14.26 8.09 -9.50
CA ARG A 187 14.52 7.81 -8.10
C ARG A 187 14.42 6.32 -7.85
N PHE A 188 15.52 5.68 -7.51
CA PHE A 188 15.55 4.28 -7.13
C PHE A 188 15.12 4.12 -5.67
N ILE A 189 14.27 3.13 -5.42
CA ILE A 189 13.92 2.68 -4.08
C ILE A 189 14.29 1.21 -3.92
N PRO A 190 14.92 0.81 -2.81
CA PRO A 190 15.31 -0.59 -2.61
C PRO A 190 14.11 -1.49 -2.27
N HIS A 191 13.10 -0.96 -1.61
CA HIS A 191 11.87 -1.61 -1.16
C HIS A 191 10.77 -0.57 -1.04
N GLY A 192 9.51 -1.00 -0.86
CA GLY A 192 8.42 -0.11 -0.52
C GLY A 192 7.72 0.51 -1.73
N ASP A 193 7.13 -0.30 -2.60
CA ASP A 193 6.46 0.25 -3.78
C ASP A 193 5.05 0.79 -3.51
N VAL A 194 4.40 0.42 -2.39
CA VAL A 194 3.20 1.13 -1.91
C VAL A 194 3.56 2.57 -1.53
N SER A 195 4.65 2.74 -0.77
CA SER A 195 5.19 4.07 -0.46
C SER A 195 5.52 4.85 -1.74
N GLY A 196 6.17 4.18 -2.73
CA GLY A 196 6.47 4.75 -4.04
C GLY A 196 5.23 5.22 -4.81
N ALA A 197 4.17 4.42 -4.80
CA ALA A 197 2.90 4.76 -5.44
C ALA A 197 2.23 5.97 -4.77
N LEU A 198 2.17 5.97 -3.44
CA LEU A 198 1.62 7.10 -2.68
C LEU A 198 2.40 8.40 -2.92
N MET A 199 3.75 8.31 -3.04
CA MET A 199 4.57 9.47 -3.40
C MET A 199 4.20 10.02 -4.78
N ALA A 200 3.96 9.15 -5.77
CA ALA A 200 3.58 9.57 -7.13
C ALA A 200 2.19 10.25 -7.19
N ALA A 201 1.31 9.94 -6.22
CA ALA A 201 -0.01 10.57 -6.11
C ALA A 201 -0.02 11.83 -5.22
N SER A 202 1.08 12.15 -4.54
CA SER A 202 1.15 13.24 -3.56
C SER A 202 1.95 14.42 -4.11
N PRO A 203 1.41 15.65 -4.15
CA PRO A 203 1.99 16.78 -4.87
C PRO A 203 3.35 17.26 -4.32
N ASP A 204 3.62 17.07 -3.03
CA ASP A 204 4.78 17.66 -2.35
C ASP A 204 6.01 16.74 -2.30
N THR A 205 5.96 15.56 -2.91
CA THR A 205 7.02 14.55 -2.85
C THR A 205 8.10 14.73 -3.92
N GLY A 206 7.76 15.46 -4.98
CA GLY A 206 8.61 15.62 -6.16
C GLY A 206 8.73 14.36 -7.02
N ILE A 207 7.84 13.37 -6.82
CA ILE A 207 7.69 12.17 -7.64
C ILE A 207 6.47 12.35 -8.53
N ASP A 208 6.60 12.05 -9.82
CA ASP A 208 5.54 12.21 -10.81
C ASP A 208 4.87 10.89 -11.18
N LEU A 209 5.64 9.80 -11.21
CA LEU A 209 5.15 8.46 -11.55
C LEU A 209 5.81 7.39 -10.69
N LEU A 210 5.04 6.32 -10.39
CA LEU A 210 5.60 5.00 -10.13
C LEU A 210 5.56 4.20 -11.43
N TRP A 211 6.66 3.56 -11.82
CA TRP A 211 6.67 2.59 -12.92
C TRP A 211 7.61 1.43 -12.62
N GLY A 212 7.15 0.21 -12.82
CA GLY A 212 7.99 -0.98 -12.69
C GLY A 212 7.22 -2.21 -12.21
N ILE A 213 7.95 -3.31 -12.05
CA ILE A 213 7.42 -4.59 -11.61
C ILE A 213 7.67 -4.75 -10.10
N GLY A 214 6.59 -4.90 -9.33
CA GLY A 214 6.59 -5.15 -7.90
C GLY A 214 5.54 -6.18 -7.51
N GLY A 215 5.31 -6.39 -6.21
CA GLY A 215 4.32 -7.37 -5.75
C GLY A 215 2.90 -7.02 -6.16
N THR A 216 2.12 -8.03 -6.56
CA THR A 216 0.70 -7.84 -6.89
C THR A 216 -0.12 -7.41 -5.67
N PRO A 217 0.12 -7.98 -4.45
CA PRO A 217 -0.52 -7.52 -3.22
C PRO A 217 -0.37 -6.01 -3.00
N GLU A 218 0.84 -5.49 -3.12
CA GLU A 218 1.14 -4.06 -2.97
C GLU A 218 0.48 -3.23 -4.09
N GLY A 219 0.25 -3.84 -5.26
CA GLY A 219 -0.52 -3.22 -6.35
C GLY A 219 -1.98 -2.99 -5.97
N VAL A 220 -2.63 -3.97 -5.35
CA VAL A 220 -4.03 -3.85 -4.89
C VAL A 220 -4.15 -2.83 -3.75
N LEU A 221 -3.22 -2.86 -2.77
CA LEU A 221 -3.12 -1.85 -1.71
C LEU A 221 -2.96 -0.43 -2.28
N SER A 222 -2.06 -0.27 -3.26
CA SER A 222 -1.86 1.00 -3.95
C SER A 222 -3.12 1.45 -4.70
N ALA A 223 -3.80 0.54 -5.40
CA ALA A 223 -5.04 0.84 -6.10
C ALA A 223 -6.13 1.33 -5.12
N ALA A 224 -6.26 0.71 -3.94
CA ALA A 224 -7.18 1.17 -2.90
C ALA A 224 -6.88 2.61 -2.44
N ALA A 225 -5.60 2.96 -2.30
CA ALA A 225 -5.19 4.33 -2.00
C ALA A 225 -5.55 5.30 -3.15
N PHE A 226 -5.33 4.89 -4.40
CA PHE A 226 -5.64 5.70 -5.58
C PHE A 226 -7.14 5.92 -5.78
N LYS A 227 -8.00 4.96 -5.40
CA LYS A 227 -9.46 5.17 -5.32
C LYS A 227 -9.82 6.35 -4.41
N CYS A 228 -9.03 6.58 -3.37
CA CYS A 228 -9.24 7.68 -2.43
C CYS A 228 -8.63 9.00 -2.89
N LEU A 229 -7.48 8.96 -3.58
CA LEU A 229 -6.72 10.12 -4.04
C LEU A 229 -7.21 10.68 -5.37
N GLY A 230 -7.88 9.85 -6.19
CA GLY A 230 -8.36 10.25 -7.51
C GLY A 230 -7.28 10.24 -8.59
N GLY A 231 -6.15 9.57 -8.37
CA GLY A 231 -5.11 9.39 -9.38
C GLY A 231 -5.37 8.21 -10.31
N GLN A 232 -4.42 7.92 -11.18
CA GLN A 232 -4.45 6.82 -12.13
C GLN A 232 -3.53 5.68 -11.71
N PHE A 233 -4.03 4.46 -11.78
CA PHE A 233 -3.26 3.24 -11.51
C PHE A 233 -3.60 2.19 -12.56
N GLN A 234 -2.58 1.62 -13.19
CA GLN A 234 -2.69 0.50 -14.10
C GLN A 234 -1.76 -0.62 -13.66
N GLY A 235 -2.23 -1.86 -13.76
CA GLY A 235 -1.46 -3.05 -13.44
C GLY A 235 -1.57 -4.11 -14.53
N LYS A 236 -0.51 -4.90 -14.74
CA LYS A 236 -0.51 -6.06 -15.63
C LYS A 236 0.21 -7.19 -14.92
N LEU A 237 -0.45 -8.36 -14.82
CA LEU A 237 0.13 -9.51 -14.14
C LEU A 237 1.43 -9.93 -14.82
N TRP A 238 2.45 -10.18 -14.02
CA TRP A 238 3.81 -10.50 -14.49
C TRP A 238 4.30 -11.80 -13.84
N PRO A 239 4.04 -12.99 -14.46
CA PRO A 239 4.50 -14.27 -13.94
C PRO A 239 6.04 -14.35 -13.91
N ARG A 240 6.60 -14.87 -12.82
CA ARG A 240 8.04 -15.02 -12.63
C ARG A 240 8.66 -16.07 -13.55
N ASP A 241 7.89 -17.12 -13.84
CA ASP A 241 8.32 -18.28 -14.61
C ASP A 241 7.15 -18.94 -15.36
N ASP A 242 7.45 -20.01 -16.12
CA ASP A 242 6.46 -20.74 -16.90
C ASP A 242 5.46 -21.52 -16.02
N ALA A 243 5.85 -21.93 -14.81
CA ALA A 243 4.96 -22.63 -13.88
C ALA A 243 3.88 -21.68 -13.34
N GLU A 244 4.30 -20.48 -12.88
CA GLU A 244 3.36 -19.45 -12.43
C GLU A 244 2.48 -18.95 -13.58
N ARG A 245 3.06 -18.77 -14.80
CA ARG A 245 2.29 -18.43 -16.01
C ARG A 245 1.21 -19.47 -16.30
N LYS A 246 1.58 -20.75 -16.26
CA LYS A 246 0.61 -21.83 -16.50
C LYS A 246 -0.47 -21.85 -15.43
N ALA A 247 -0.10 -21.74 -14.15
CA ALA A 247 -1.06 -21.72 -13.05
C ALA A 247 -2.06 -20.56 -13.17
N ALA A 248 -1.60 -19.36 -13.56
CA ALA A 248 -2.45 -18.20 -13.78
C ALA A 248 -3.44 -18.44 -14.94
N ILE A 249 -2.97 -18.97 -16.07
CA ILE A 249 -3.85 -19.28 -17.21
C ILE A 249 -4.87 -20.35 -16.84
N ASP A 250 -4.44 -21.42 -16.16
CA ASP A 250 -5.31 -22.51 -15.71
C ASP A 250 -6.38 -22.01 -14.70
N ALA A 251 -6.05 -20.96 -13.92
CA ALA A 251 -6.97 -20.30 -13.00
C ALA A 251 -7.87 -19.24 -13.71
N GLY A 252 -7.70 -19.02 -15.00
CA GLY A 252 -8.55 -18.13 -15.81
C GLY A 252 -8.10 -16.67 -15.86
N TYR A 253 -6.88 -16.36 -15.44
CA TYR A 253 -6.33 -14.99 -15.53
C TYR A 253 -5.88 -14.68 -16.96
N ASP A 254 -6.23 -13.48 -17.43
CA ASP A 254 -5.73 -12.91 -18.68
C ASP A 254 -4.46 -12.11 -18.41
N LEU A 255 -3.31 -12.66 -18.80
CA LEU A 255 -1.99 -12.05 -18.56
C LEU A 255 -1.67 -10.89 -19.51
N ASP A 256 -2.45 -10.72 -20.58
CA ASP A 256 -2.28 -9.62 -21.53
C ASP A 256 -3.14 -8.41 -21.18
N ARG A 257 -4.10 -8.60 -20.29
CA ARG A 257 -5.02 -7.56 -19.86
C ARG A 257 -4.31 -6.55 -18.96
N VAL A 258 -4.48 -5.25 -19.27
CA VAL A 258 -4.19 -4.16 -18.34
C VAL A 258 -5.38 -4.02 -17.39
N LEU A 259 -5.12 -4.20 -16.11
CA LEU A 259 -6.08 -4.00 -15.03
C LEU A 259 -6.10 -2.51 -14.66
N LEU A 260 -7.25 -1.90 -14.79
CA LEU A 260 -7.49 -0.52 -14.39
C LEU A 260 -7.85 -0.45 -12.90
N LEU A 261 -7.94 0.76 -12.39
CA LEU A 261 -8.25 1.02 -10.98
C LEU A 261 -9.54 0.29 -10.52
N ASP A 262 -10.59 0.33 -11.34
CA ASP A 262 -11.87 -0.34 -11.06
C ASP A 262 -11.84 -1.86 -11.28
N ASP A 263 -10.83 -2.41 -11.94
CA ASP A 263 -10.59 -3.84 -11.98
C ASP A 263 -9.92 -4.34 -10.70
N LEU A 264 -9.03 -3.52 -10.12
CA LEU A 264 -8.28 -3.84 -8.91
C LEU A 264 -9.09 -3.60 -7.62
N VAL A 265 -9.88 -2.52 -7.59
CA VAL A 265 -10.79 -2.20 -6.48
C VAL A 265 -12.07 -1.62 -7.05
N ARG A 266 -13.12 -2.44 -7.15
CA ARG A 266 -14.43 -2.05 -7.71
C ARG A 266 -15.30 -1.24 -6.77
N GLY A 267 -15.03 -1.31 -5.46
CA GLY A 267 -15.83 -0.65 -4.45
C GLY A 267 -15.78 0.88 -4.52
N ASP A 268 -16.91 1.52 -4.26
CA ASP A 268 -17.03 2.99 -4.22
C ASP A 268 -16.74 3.55 -2.83
N ASN A 269 -16.81 2.71 -1.78
CA ASN A 269 -16.59 3.11 -0.39
C ASN A 269 -15.32 2.46 0.17
N THR A 270 -14.20 2.78 -0.44
CA THR A 270 -12.88 2.27 -0.06
C THR A 270 -12.24 3.16 1.00
N PHE A 271 -11.60 2.54 1.97
CA PHE A 271 -10.77 3.18 2.99
C PHE A 271 -9.33 2.74 2.82
N PHE A 272 -8.41 3.65 3.06
CA PHE A 272 -6.99 3.35 3.14
C PHE A 272 -6.39 4.07 4.35
N ALA A 273 -5.58 3.38 5.13
CA ALA A 273 -4.81 3.97 6.21
C ALA A 273 -3.36 3.51 6.17
N ALA A 274 -2.44 4.42 6.47
CA ALA A 274 -1.02 4.15 6.59
C ALA A 274 -0.43 4.89 7.78
N THR A 275 0.52 4.27 8.48
CA THR A 275 1.28 4.90 9.57
C THR A 275 2.78 4.70 9.33
N GLY A 276 3.57 5.76 9.47
CA GLY A 276 5.02 5.69 9.32
C GLY A 276 5.68 4.87 10.43
N VAL A 277 6.45 3.85 10.05
CA VAL A 277 7.31 3.08 10.96
C VAL A 277 8.66 3.76 11.09
N THR A 278 9.30 4.06 9.96
CA THR A 278 10.51 4.88 9.87
C THR A 278 10.19 6.22 9.21
N ASP A 279 11.07 7.22 9.39
CA ASP A 279 10.89 8.51 8.71
C ASP A 279 10.85 8.32 7.20
N GLY A 280 9.99 9.04 6.53
CA GLY A 280 9.84 8.95 5.08
C GLY A 280 9.38 10.27 4.46
N ASP A 281 9.30 10.25 3.13
CA ASP A 281 8.87 11.43 2.36
C ASP A 281 7.38 11.76 2.57
N LEU A 282 6.57 10.75 2.87
CA LEU A 282 5.12 10.89 3.10
C LEU A 282 4.78 11.10 4.57
N LEU A 283 5.34 10.24 5.43
CA LEU A 283 5.00 10.16 6.84
C LEU A 283 6.27 10.14 7.69
N ARG A 284 6.22 10.75 8.85
CA ARG A 284 7.27 10.62 9.85
C ARG A 284 7.15 9.26 10.54
N GLY A 285 8.28 8.67 10.89
CA GLY A 285 8.33 7.45 11.67
C GLY A 285 7.91 7.65 13.12
N VAL A 286 7.72 6.54 13.81
CA VAL A 286 7.42 6.51 15.24
C VAL A 286 8.53 7.20 16.02
N ARG A 287 8.15 8.01 16.99
CA ARG A 287 9.07 8.67 17.94
C ARG A 287 8.72 8.28 19.35
N TYR A 288 9.55 7.44 19.96
CA TYR A 288 9.44 7.16 21.39
C TYR A 288 9.93 8.33 22.23
N GLN A 289 9.24 8.56 23.33
CA GLN A 289 9.57 9.59 24.32
C GLN A 289 9.26 9.04 25.71
N HIS A 290 9.65 9.77 26.76
CA HIS A 290 9.40 9.33 28.14
C HIS A 290 7.90 9.07 28.37
N GLY A 291 7.55 7.84 28.70
CA GLY A 291 6.18 7.41 28.99
C GLY A 291 5.25 7.30 27.77
N GLY A 292 5.75 7.48 26.53
CA GLY A 292 4.88 7.48 25.38
C GLY A 292 5.57 7.36 24.03
N ALA A 293 4.78 7.56 22.99
CA ALA A 293 5.24 7.61 21.60
C ALA A 293 4.40 8.60 20.78
N ARG A 294 4.94 9.01 19.65
CA ARG A 294 4.21 9.77 18.62
C ARG A 294 4.19 8.98 17.32
N THR A 295 3.03 8.99 16.67
CA THR A 295 2.81 8.43 15.34
C THR A 295 2.40 9.52 14.35
N HIS A 296 2.61 9.25 13.07
CA HIS A 296 2.16 10.10 11.98
C HIS A 296 1.49 9.21 10.94
N SER A 297 0.20 9.46 10.69
CA SER A 297 -0.66 8.60 9.90
C SER A 297 -1.38 9.37 8.80
N LEU A 298 -1.68 8.68 7.71
CA LEU A 298 -2.53 9.11 6.61
C LEU A 298 -3.77 8.22 6.61
N VAL A 299 -4.96 8.81 6.46
CA VAL A 299 -6.18 8.05 6.28
C VAL A 299 -7.08 8.70 5.26
N MET A 300 -7.67 7.88 4.40
CA MET A 300 -8.44 8.33 3.26
C MET A 300 -9.73 7.52 3.11
N ARG A 301 -10.73 8.14 2.48
CA ARG A 301 -11.98 7.49 2.09
C ARG A 301 -12.40 7.93 0.70
N SER A 302 -12.64 7.00 -0.22
CA SER A 302 -13.03 7.29 -1.61
C SER A 302 -14.40 7.97 -1.70
N LYS A 303 -15.42 7.44 -1.05
CA LYS A 303 -16.81 7.96 -1.10
C LYS A 303 -16.94 9.43 -0.71
N SER A 304 -16.05 9.95 0.12
CA SER A 304 -16.07 11.35 0.55
C SER A 304 -14.93 12.19 -0.04
N GLY A 305 -13.99 11.57 -0.78
CA GLY A 305 -12.78 12.25 -1.27
C GLY A 305 -11.95 12.87 -0.14
N THR A 306 -12.05 12.32 1.07
CA THR A 306 -11.44 12.93 2.25
C THR A 306 -10.10 12.30 2.55
N VAL A 307 -9.06 13.11 2.56
CA VAL A 307 -7.70 12.75 2.97
C VAL A 307 -7.39 13.47 4.28
N ARG A 308 -6.88 12.74 5.28
CA ARG A 308 -6.48 13.29 6.58
C ARG A 308 -5.09 12.82 6.94
N THR A 309 -4.26 13.75 7.37
CA THR A 309 -3.00 13.47 8.04
C THR A 309 -3.20 13.67 9.53
N LEU A 310 -2.79 12.69 10.33
CA LEU A 310 -2.94 12.71 11.79
C LEU A 310 -1.58 12.60 12.47
N GLN A 311 -1.44 13.34 13.56
CA GLN A 311 -0.36 13.11 14.52
C GLN A 311 -0.99 12.73 15.84
N ALA A 312 -0.62 11.57 16.36
CA ALA A 312 -1.11 11.10 17.65
C ALA A 312 0.03 11.04 18.67
N THR A 313 -0.32 11.29 19.93
CA THR A 313 0.57 11.08 21.09
C THR A 313 -0.03 10.00 21.95
N HIS A 314 0.71 8.93 22.16
CA HIS A 314 0.29 7.73 22.88
C HIS A 314 0.92 7.68 24.25
N SER A 315 0.13 7.32 25.29
CA SER A 315 0.64 6.84 26.56
C SER A 315 0.81 5.33 26.46
N MET A 316 2.05 4.84 26.50
CA MET A 316 2.33 3.42 26.36
C MET A 316 1.75 2.58 27.52
N GLU A 317 1.74 3.12 28.74
CA GLU A 317 1.11 2.50 29.90
C GLU A 317 -0.38 2.21 29.63
N LYS A 318 -1.13 3.24 29.21
CA LYS A 318 -2.58 3.11 28.93
C LYS A 318 -2.88 2.25 27.71
N LEU A 319 -2.06 2.33 26.67
CA LEU A 319 -2.22 1.46 25.51
C LEU A 319 -1.98 -0.01 25.87
N GLY A 320 -0.97 -0.31 26.67
CA GLY A 320 -0.70 -1.66 27.16
C GLY A 320 -1.85 -2.23 27.98
N GLU A 321 -2.49 -1.41 28.83
CA GLU A 321 -3.67 -1.80 29.59
C GLU A 321 -4.88 -2.13 28.67
N LEU A 322 -5.12 -1.29 27.65
CA LEU A 322 -6.25 -1.45 26.74
C LEU A 322 -6.05 -2.61 25.75
N ALA A 323 -4.84 -2.79 25.26
CA ALA A 323 -4.53 -3.77 24.25
C ALA A 323 -4.17 -5.14 24.83
N GLY A 324 -3.97 -5.26 26.14
CA GLY A 324 -3.44 -6.46 26.77
C GLY A 324 -2.03 -6.86 26.28
N THR A 325 -1.36 -5.92 25.61
CA THR A 325 -0.07 -6.11 24.94
C THR A 325 0.97 -5.23 25.63
N ARG A 326 2.13 -5.78 25.96
CA ARG A 326 3.25 -4.97 26.43
C ARG A 326 3.98 -4.40 25.21
N TYR A 327 4.06 -3.09 25.15
CA TYR A 327 4.86 -2.36 24.17
C TYR A 327 6.26 -2.01 24.74
N ASP A 328 6.77 -2.88 25.63
CA ASP A 328 8.05 -2.66 26.31
C ASP A 328 9.25 -2.87 25.37
#